data_16dc5c59201462cac89a8212405b2880
#
_entry.id   16dc5c59201462cac89a8212405b2880
#
_cell.length_a   1.000
_cell.length_b   1.000
_cell.length_c   1.000
_cell.angle_alpha   90.00
_cell.angle_beta   90.00
_cell.angle_gamma   90.00
#
_symmetry.space_group_name_H-M   'P 1'
#
loop_
_entity.id
_entity.type
_entity.pdbx_description
1 polymer ?
#
loop_
_entity_poly.entity_id
_entity_poly.type
_entity_poly.pdbx_seq_one_letter_code
_entity_poly.pdbx_strand_id
1 'polypeptide(L)'
;MTARRMALVALVTTILLVGCEGPLNGRQTPTSEVSVLPPLPTAEAYLAAWESEDYAAMYELLSAAARQTIGEEEFASIHLSIMEEATVTSFDLQLVGLIEGDGEAQADFTLTLDTVLLGTPQLENKLPLVWEDVGWRVDWSPEVIFPSLSTENLVYLHRLTPARANIYDRNGQPLAMDGAMVTVGVVPQDIEDENALLAELSRILNMSWLDIQALYTKPGVQPHWFVPIANLSFEESLTNVEALESLPGVMLQETPVRTYPQGSLAGHVIGYLGEISGEELALLESQGYIEGDAIGRVGLERWGETYLAGGRGGRLSIVTPSGELVDTIVEYPATQSRSIYCTIDTALQKVAGEALGEHVGAVVVLDPNNGEVLAMATNPRFDPNELTYGLFDATRWEALSTDAGRPLVNRATQGAYPTGSVFKVVTAVAAMEGAGFSPQTTVNCTGSWAGIGAAWVKYDWLRTGHGPTDFRSAIVRSCDVFFWEMGLRLNGVDEDLLPEY
;
A
#
# COMPACT_ATOMS: atom_id res chain seq x y z
N MET A 1 -17.06 25.85 -23.76
CA MET A 1 -17.49 27.22 -23.55
C MET A 1 -16.26 28.12 -23.57
N THR A 2 -16.12 28.88 -24.60
CA THR A 2 -15.01 29.74 -25.01
C THR A 2 -14.97 31.05 -24.19
N ALA A 3 -13.80 31.38 -23.63
CA ALA A 3 -13.52 32.72 -23.09
C ALA A 3 -12.30 33.31 -23.78
N ARG A 4 -12.52 34.37 -24.53
CA ARG A 4 -11.56 35.19 -25.28
C ARG A 4 -10.63 35.94 -24.32
N ARG A 5 -9.33 35.95 -24.61
CA ARG A 5 -8.38 36.93 -24.08
C ARG A 5 -8.23 38.08 -25.06
N MET A 6 -8.48 39.29 -24.56
CA MET A 6 -8.24 40.56 -25.25
C MET A 6 -6.80 40.99 -25.03
N ALA A 7 -6.11 41.27 -26.12
CA ALA A 7 -4.79 41.90 -26.12
C ALA A 7 -4.92 43.41 -25.96
N LEU A 8 -4.12 43.98 -25.06
CA LEU A 8 -4.00 45.42 -24.88
C LEU A 8 -2.75 45.92 -25.60
N VAL A 9 -2.91 46.72 -26.63
CA VAL A 9 -1.84 47.38 -27.37
C VAL A 9 -1.54 48.73 -26.68
N ALA A 10 -0.33 48.92 -26.18
CA ALA A 10 0.16 50.21 -25.67
C ALA A 10 0.94 50.95 -26.74
N LEU A 11 0.47 52.13 -27.05
CA LEU A 11 1.00 53.06 -28.02
C LEU A 11 2.15 53.88 -27.36
N VAL A 12 3.38 53.78 -27.87
CA VAL A 12 4.51 54.62 -27.43
C VAL A 12 4.64 55.82 -28.36
N THR A 13 4.48 57.00 -27.80
CA THR A 13 4.58 58.27 -28.49
C THR A 13 6.03 58.78 -28.45
N THR A 14 6.63 58.94 -29.63
CA THR A 14 7.98 59.48 -29.83
C THR A 14 7.92 61.02 -29.75
N ILE A 15 8.75 61.61 -28.88
CA ILE A 15 9.01 63.07 -28.86
C ILE A 15 10.39 63.32 -29.43
N LEU A 16 10.43 64.01 -30.57
CA LEU A 16 11.65 64.53 -31.18
C LEU A 16 11.99 65.91 -30.54
N LEU A 17 13.21 66.06 -30.02
CA LEU A 17 13.79 67.36 -29.69
C LEU A 17 15.08 67.56 -30.52
N VAL A 18 15.02 68.56 -31.38
CA VAL A 18 16.11 69.09 -32.16
C VAL A 18 16.87 70.13 -31.33
N GLY A 19 18.18 70.06 -31.27
CA GLY A 19 19.01 71.07 -30.60
C GLY A 19 20.43 71.09 -31.14
N CYS A 20 20.87 72.24 -31.54
CA CYS A 20 21.92 72.69 -32.45
C CYS A 20 23.36 72.38 -32.06
N GLU A 21 24.19 72.40 -33.09
CA GLU A 21 25.64 72.24 -33.27
C GLU A 21 26.52 73.20 -32.50
N GLY A 22 27.77 72.71 -32.21
CA GLY A 22 28.96 73.48 -32.01
C GLY A 22 30.20 72.57 -31.99
N PRO A 23 31.25 72.87 -32.75
CA PRO A 23 32.39 71.95 -32.95
C PRO A 23 33.50 72.19 -31.94
N LEU A 24 34.01 71.08 -31.30
CA LEU A 24 35.35 71.10 -30.71
C LEU A 24 36.11 69.81 -31.06
N ASN A 25 37.19 69.99 -31.78
CA ASN A 25 38.19 69.00 -32.10
C ASN A 25 38.83 68.41 -30.84
N GLY A 26 38.67 67.10 -30.66
CA GLY A 26 39.47 66.28 -29.77
C GLY A 26 39.58 64.91 -30.39
N ARG A 27 40.77 64.54 -30.89
CA ARG A 27 41.08 63.17 -31.30
C ARG A 27 40.96 62.29 -30.07
N GLN A 28 39.81 61.63 -29.88
CA GLN A 28 39.71 60.47 -29.03
C GLN A 28 39.95 59.21 -29.89
N THR A 29 41.00 58.48 -29.53
CA THR A 29 41.18 57.07 -29.94
C THR A 29 39.96 56.33 -29.57
N PRO A 30 39.36 55.52 -30.46
CA PRO A 30 38.28 54.63 -30.06
C PRO A 30 38.87 53.55 -29.17
N THR A 31 38.72 53.67 -27.87
CA THR A 31 38.66 52.47 -27.01
C THR A 31 37.52 51.67 -27.50
N SER A 32 37.81 50.58 -28.16
CA SER A 32 36.81 49.51 -28.43
C SER A 32 36.31 49.05 -27.07
N GLU A 33 35.19 49.59 -26.62
CA GLU A 33 34.41 48.93 -25.58
C GLU A 33 34.01 47.58 -26.18
N VAL A 34 34.68 46.53 -25.74
CA VAL A 34 34.22 45.17 -25.96
C VAL A 34 32.85 45.11 -25.22
N SER A 35 31.78 45.15 -25.97
CA SER A 35 30.44 44.95 -25.44
C SER A 35 30.41 43.52 -24.89
N VAL A 36 30.68 43.39 -23.60
CA VAL A 36 30.53 42.12 -22.90
C VAL A 36 29.05 41.80 -22.91
N LEU A 37 28.70 40.67 -23.50
CA LEU A 37 27.30 40.17 -23.48
C LEU A 37 26.88 39.95 -22.02
N PRO A 38 25.64 40.26 -21.64
CA PRO A 38 25.20 40.02 -20.26
C PRO A 38 25.16 38.51 -19.94
N PRO A 39 25.42 38.12 -18.68
CA PRO A 39 25.36 36.68 -18.26
C PRO A 39 23.97 36.08 -18.24
N LEU A 40 22.92 36.89 -18.20
CA LEU A 40 21.53 36.47 -18.10
C LEU A 40 21.10 35.45 -19.16
N PRO A 41 21.37 35.62 -20.47
CA PRO A 41 20.95 34.64 -21.48
C PRO A 41 21.59 33.25 -21.30
N THR A 42 22.83 33.19 -20.77
CA THR A 42 23.50 31.91 -20.48
C THR A 42 22.88 31.22 -19.29
N ALA A 43 22.55 31.96 -18.22
CA ALA A 43 21.83 31.41 -17.07
C ALA A 43 20.44 30.87 -17.44
N GLU A 44 19.65 31.67 -18.18
CA GLU A 44 18.34 31.26 -18.67
C GLU A 44 18.40 30.03 -19.59
N ALA A 45 19.37 29.97 -20.50
CA ALA A 45 19.56 28.84 -21.39
C ALA A 45 19.93 27.56 -20.63
N TYR A 46 20.80 27.68 -19.61
CA TYR A 46 21.16 26.52 -18.79
C TYR A 46 19.99 25.99 -17.98
N LEU A 47 19.24 26.86 -17.31
CA LEU A 47 18.07 26.46 -16.52
C LEU A 47 16.97 25.88 -17.41
N ALA A 48 16.70 26.47 -18.59
CA ALA A 48 15.73 25.95 -19.54
C ALA A 48 16.12 24.57 -20.12
N ALA A 49 17.43 24.36 -20.37
CA ALA A 49 17.95 23.06 -20.79
C ALA A 49 17.80 22.02 -19.66
N TRP A 50 18.04 22.41 -18.42
CA TRP A 50 17.83 21.52 -17.26
C TRP A 50 16.36 21.17 -17.08
N GLU A 51 15.46 22.14 -17.15
CA GLU A 51 14.00 21.90 -17.04
C GLU A 51 13.45 20.98 -18.13
N SER A 52 14.09 21.01 -19.32
CA SER A 52 13.77 20.08 -20.43
C SER A 52 14.56 18.78 -20.39
N GLU A 53 15.39 18.55 -19.37
CA GLU A 53 16.30 17.39 -19.23
C GLU A 53 17.28 17.22 -20.39
N ASP A 54 17.61 18.32 -21.09
CA ASP A 54 18.60 18.33 -22.15
C ASP A 54 20.02 18.52 -21.58
N TYR A 55 20.53 17.44 -20.97
CA TYR A 55 21.85 17.45 -20.32
C TYR A 55 23.01 17.71 -21.30
N ALA A 56 22.83 17.37 -22.57
CA ALA A 56 23.82 17.68 -23.60
C ALA A 56 23.91 19.19 -23.84
N ALA A 57 22.75 19.88 -23.96
CA ALA A 57 22.73 21.34 -24.09
C ALA A 57 23.25 22.01 -22.83
N MET A 58 22.97 21.50 -21.64
CA MET A 58 23.56 22.00 -20.38
C MET A 58 25.10 21.88 -20.41
N TYR A 59 25.62 20.71 -20.80
CA TYR A 59 27.05 20.43 -20.86
C TYR A 59 27.78 21.37 -21.84
N GLU A 60 27.17 21.70 -22.96
CA GLU A 60 27.70 22.68 -23.94
C GLU A 60 27.88 24.10 -23.35
N LEU A 61 27.13 24.46 -22.32
CA LEU A 61 27.18 25.74 -21.62
C LEU A 61 28.22 25.78 -20.50
N LEU A 62 28.86 24.66 -20.16
CA LEU A 62 29.85 24.58 -19.09
C LEU A 62 31.14 25.29 -19.45
N SER A 63 31.87 25.80 -18.43
CA SER A 63 33.21 26.35 -18.53
C SER A 63 34.22 25.29 -19.00
N ALA A 64 35.33 25.74 -19.57
CA ALA A 64 36.41 24.84 -19.94
C ALA A 64 37.00 24.12 -18.71
N ALA A 65 37.00 24.78 -17.55
CA ALA A 65 37.46 24.21 -16.28
C ALA A 65 36.49 23.07 -15.82
N ALA A 66 35.20 23.33 -15.83
CA ALA A 66 34.19 22.30 -15.46
C ALA A 66 34.29 21.09 -16.38
N ARG A 67 34.39 21.26 -17.70
CA ARG A 67 34.52 20.15 -18.66
C ARG A 67 35.83 19.36 -18.55
N GLN A 68 36.85 19.89 -17.88
CA GLN A 68 38.07 19.14 -17.57
C GLN A 68 37.91 18.23 -16.35
N THR A 69 36.92 18.49 -15.48
CA THR A 69 36.70 17.73 -14.25
C THR A 69 35.65 16.65 -14.43
N ILE A 70 34.73 16.81 -15.40
CA ILE A 70 33.60 15.85 -15.61
C ILE A 70 33.34 15.65 -17.11
N GLY A 71 33.06 14.43 -17.50
CA GLY A 71 32.61 14.08 -18.86
C GLY A 71 31.09 14.28 -19.03
N GLU A 72 30.65 14.41 -20.30
CA GLU A 72 29.23 14.63 -20.62
C GLU A 72 28.31 13.50 -20.09
N GLU A 73 28.71 12.22 -20.28
CA GLU A 73 27.95 11.08 -19.80
C GLU A 73 27.86 11.06 -18.24
N GLU A 74 28.95 11.37 -17.58
CA GLU A 74 28.99 11.42 -16.11
C GLU A 74 28.18 12.59 -15.56
N PHE A 75 28.23 13.76 -16.21
CA PHE A 75 27.42 14.91 -15.87
C PHE A 75 25.91 14.60 -15.94
N ALA A 76 25.46 13.99 -17.04
CA ALA A 76 24.06 13.56 -17.19
C ALA A 76 23.67 12.51 -16.13
N SER A 77 24.55 11.52 -15.89
CA SER A 77 24.31 10.46 -14.91
C SER A 77 24.16 10.98 -13.48
N ILE A 78 24.95 11.99 -13.08
CA ILE A 78 24.83 12.61 -11.75
C ILE A 78 23.44 13.25 -11.58
N HIS A 79 22.99 14.03 -12.56
CA HIS A 79 21.67 14.67 -12.48
C HIS A 79 20.55 13.62 -12.40
N LEU A 80 20.57 12.62 -13.28
CA LEU A 80 19.56 11.57 -13.31
C LEU A 80 19.52 10.77 -12.00
N SER A 81 20.69 10.32 -11.50
CA SER A 81 20.74 9.51 -10.28
C SER A 81 20.28 10.29 -9.04
N ILE A 82 20.57 11.60 -8.96
CA ILE A 82 20.11 12.45 -7.86
C ILE A 82 18.59 12.62 -7.92
N MET A 83 18.01 12.86 -9.11
CA MET A 83 16.57 13.01 -9.27
C MET A 83 15.83 11.70 -8.97
N GLU A 84 16.38 10.56 -9.38
CA GLU A 84 15.86 9.22 -9.08
C GLU A 84 15.93 8.95 -7.57
N GLU A 85 17.08 9.16 -6.92
CA GLU A 85 17.25 8.96 -5.47
C GLU A 85 16.29 9.86 -4.67
N ALA A 86 16.09 11.10 -5.10
CA ALA A 86 15.14 12.02 -4.49
C ALA A 86 13.67 11.71 -4.82
N THR A 87 13.37 10.65 -5.58
CA THR A 87 12.02 10.26 -6.02
C THR A 87 11.26 11.37 -6.75
N VAL A 88 11.97 12.17 -7.56
CA VAL A 88 11.42 13.31 -8.28
C VAL A 88 10.52 12.81 -9.42
N THR A 89 9.31 13.36 -9.50
CA THR A 89 8.35 13.10 -10.58
C THR A 89 8.26 14.23 -11.60
N SER A 90 8.54 15.45 -11.15
CA SER A 90 8.68 16.66 -11.96
C SER A 90 9.43 17.73 -11.17
N PHE A 91 9.98 18.71 -11.86
CA PHE A 91 10.62 19.87 -11.22
C PHE A 91 10.44 21.13 -12.05
N ASP A 92 10.60 22.29 -11.40
CA ASP A 92 10.49 23.62 -11.97
C ASP A 92 11.70 24.46 -11.49
N LEU A 93 12.25 25.27 -12.40
CA LEU A 93 13.41 26.11 -12.16
C LEU A 93 13.06 27.58 -12.38
N GLN A 94 13.14 28.38 -11.33
CA GLN A 94 12.82 29.80 -11.41
C GLN A 94 14.06 30.65 -11.10
N LEU A 95 14.50 31.44 -12.09
CA LEU A 95 15.55 32.45 -11.87
C LEU A 95 15.00 33.56 -10.96
N VAL A 96 15.71 33.81 -9.85
CA VAL A 96 15.32 34.80 -8.83
C VAL A 96 16.09 36.10 -8.98
N GLY A 97 17.42 36.02 -9.26
CA GLY A 97 18.28 37.17 -9.37
C GLY A 97 19.58 36.87 -10.08
N LEU A 98 20.31 37.92 -10.42
CA LEU A 98 21.63 37.84 -11.02
C LEU A 98 22.51 38.94 -10.46
N ILE A 99 23.69 38.55 -10.02
CA ILE A 99 24.75 39.48 -9.55
C ILE A 99 25.92 39.33 -10.50
N GLU A 100 26.36 40.47 -11.11
CA GLU A 100 27.46 40.49 -12.06
C GLU A 100 28.64 41.21 -11.45
N GLY A 101 29.83 40.61 -11.59
CA GLY A 101 31.13 41.16 -11.19
C GLY A 101 32.09 41.30 -12.37
N ASP A 102 33.37 41.48 -12.11
CA ASP A 102 34.41 41.64 -13.12
C ASP A 102 34.89 40.26 -13.64
N GLY A 103 34.20 39.76 -14.68
CA GLY A 103 34.45 38.43 -15.28
C GLY A 103 33.84 37.25 -14.57
N GLU A 104 33.06 37.46 -13.50
CA GLU A 104 32.34 36.47 -12.76
C GLU A 104 30.89 36.94 -12.57
N ALA A 105 29.92 36.00 -12.54
CA ALA A 105 28.54 36.29 -12.20
C ALA A 105 27.92 35.13 -11.43
N GLN A 106 26.89 35.43 -10.66
CA GLN A 106 26.09 34.42 -9.95
C GLN A 106 24.62 34.63 -10.25
N ALA A 107 23.98 33.62 -10.76
CA ALA A 107 22.51 33.58 -10.87
C ALA A 107 21.95 32.82 -9.68
N ASP A 108 21.05 33.44 -8.91
CA ASP A 108 20.30 32.80 -7.86
C ASP A 108 19.01 32.26 -8.45
N PHE A 109 18.69 31.01 -8.18
CA PHE A 109 17.47 30.36 -8.68
C PHE A 109 16.83 29.46 -7.62
N THR A 110 15.54 29.23 -7.77
CA THR A 110 14.77 28.28 -6.96
C THR A 110 14.54 27.01 -7.75
N LEU A 111 14.88 25.88 -7.16
CA LEU A 111 14.55 24.55 -7.66
C LEU A 111 13.37 24.02 -6.84
N THR A 112 12.21 23.83 -7.48
CA THR A 112 11.04 23.22 -6.87
C THR A 112 10.95 21.78 -7.37
N LEU A 113 10.92 20.82 -6.45
CA LEU A 113 10.84 19.40 -6.77
C LEU A 113 9.46 18.86 -6.41
N ASP A 114 8.75 18.21 -7.31
CA ASP A 114 7.62 17.36 -6.98
C ASP A 114 8.12 15.94 -6.77
N THR A 115 7.88 15.36 -5.62
CA THR A 115 8.46 14.07 -5.23
C THR A 115 7.43 13.12 -4.65
N VAL A 116 7.72 11.83 -4.68
CA VAL A 116 6.86 10.80 -4.05
C VAL A 116 6.94 10.85 -2.52
N LEU A 117 8.15 11.07 -1.95
CA LEU A 117 8.40 10.90 -0.51
C LEU A 117 8.77 12.17 0.25
N LEU A 118 9.10 13.25 -0.47
CA LEU A 118 9.62 14.47 0.15
C LEU A 118 8.66 15.66 0.04
N GLY A 119 7.44 15.42 -0.48
CA GLY A 119 6.49 16.48 -0.80
C GLY A 119 6.97 17.35 -1.95
N THR A 120 6.74 18.68 -1.86
CA THR A 120 7.15 19.64 -2.88
C THR A 120 8.13 20.67 -2.27
N PRO A 121 9.39 20.27 -1.98
CA PRO A 121 10.39 21.19 -1.44
C PRO A 121 10.79 22.26 -2.47
N GLN A 122 11.09 23.45 -1.96
CA GLN A 122 11.67 24.55 -2.71
C GLN A 122 13.07 24.84 -2.17
N LEU A 123 14.06 24.76 -3.03
CA LEU A 123 15.47 24.87 -2.70
C LEU A 123 16.06 26.12 -3.36
N GLU A 124 16.76 26.94 -2.59
CA GLU A 124 17.47 28.11 -3.10
C GLU A 124 18.87 27.69 -3.51
N ASN A 125 19.15 27.83 -4.79
CA ASN A 125 20.42 27.40 -5.40
C ASN A 125 21.12 28.53 -6.11
N LYS A 126 22.41 28.30 -6.44
CA LYS A 126 23.27 29.24 -7.09
C LYS A 126 23.89 28.66 -8.34
N LEU A 127 23.89 29.43 -9.42
CA LEU A 127 24.53 29.09 -10.67
C LEU A 127 25.71 30.05 -10.88
N PRO A 128 26.94 29.62 -10.61
CA PRO A 128 28.11 30.45 -10.87
C PRO A 128 28.40 30.50 -12.38
N LEU A 129 28.75 31.68 -12.87
CA LEU A 129 29.10 31.90 -14.25
C LEU A 129 30.45 32.60 -14.31
N VAL A 130 31.24 32.29 -15.34
CA VAL A 130 32.55 32.84 -15.62
C VAL A 130 32.62 33.31 -17.07
N TRP A 131 33.27 34.44 -17.31
CA TRP A 131 33.51 34.96 -18.65
C TRP A 131 34.74 34.28 -19.28
N GLU A 132 34.55 33.64 -20.43
CA GLU A 132 35.60 33.07 -21.28
C GLU A 132 35.71 33.85 -22.60
N ASP A 133 36.72 33.56 -23.41
CA ASP A 133 37.01 34.25 -24.67
C ASP A 133 35.81 34.38 -25.63
N VAL A 134 34.86 33.49 -25.51
CA VAL A 134 33.68 33.35 -26.42
C VAL A 134 32.34 33.70 -25.75
N GLY A 135 32.34 34.11 -24.48
CA GLY A 135 31.13 34.46 -23.74
C GLY A 135 31.04 33.83 -22.35
N TRP A 136 29.91 34.07 -21.69
CA TRP A 136 29.65 33.51 -20.37
C TRP A 136 29.48 31.99 -20.43
N ARG A 137 30.03 31.32 -19.42
CA ARG A 137 29.93 29.85 -19.22
C ARG A 137 29.58 29.56 -17.78
N VAL A 138 28.95 28.42 -17.57
CA VAL A 138 28.59 27.92 -16.22
C VAL A 138 29.83 27.26 -15.61
N ASP A 139 30.28 27.76 -14.47
CA ASP A 139 31.34 27.14 -13.67
C ASP A 139 30.76 26.11 -12.74
N TRP A 140 30.42 24.96 -13.34
CA TRP A 140 29.63 23.93 -12.72
C TRP A 140 30.39 23.06 -11.73
N SER A 141 29.78 22.81 -10.58
CA SER A 141 30.12 21.75 -9.64
C SER A 141 28.80 21.09 -9.15
N PRO A 142 28.85 19.93 -8.47
CA PRO A 142 27.66 19.33 -7.89
C PRO A 142 26.87 20.24 -6.92
N GLU A 143 27.52 21.26 -6.37
CA GLU A 143 26.90 22.30 -5.52
C GLU A 143 25.81 23.10 -6.24
N VAL A 144 25.81 23.12 -7.57
CA VAL A 144 24.72 23.73 -8.37
C VAL A 144 23.41 22.96 -8.18
N ILE A 145 23.45 21.63 -7.94
CA ILE A 145 22.27 20.81 -7.71
C ILE A 145 21.81 20.94 -6.25
N PHE A 146 22.74 20.73 -5.30
CA PHE A 146 22.50 20.95 -3.87
C PHE A 146 23.71 21.65 -3.22
N PRO A 147 23.52 22.75 -2.49
CA PRO A 147 24.60 23.60 -2.04
C PRO A 147 25.73 22.94 -1.24
N SER A 148 25.43 21.85 -0.55
CA SER A 148 26.45 21.13 0.26
C SER A 148 26.97 19.86 -0.44
N LEU A 149 26.62 19.64 -1.71
CA LEU A 149 27.01 18.44 -2.45
C LEU A 149 28.41 18.64 -3.08
N SER A 150 29.38 17.85 -2.66
CA SER A 150 30.69 17.79 -3.28
C SER A 150 30.85 16.56 -4.18
N THR A 151 31.93 16.52 -4.97
CA THR A 151 32.25 15.37 -5.82
C THR A 151 32.56 14.07 -5.06
N GLU A 152 32.84 14.17 -3.76
CA GLU A 152 33.17 13.02 -2.92
C GLU A 152 31.95 12.46 -2.15
N ASN A 153 30.85 13.23 -2.11
CA ASN A 153 29.67 12.90 -1.32
C ASN A 153 28.54 12.32 -2.18
N LEU A 154 27.62 11.62 -1.52
CA LEU A 154 26.48 10.98 -2.14
C LEU A 154 25.18 11.60 -1.62
N VAL A 155 24.18 11.67 -2.48
CA VAL A 155 22.80 11.94 -2.07
C VAL A 155 22.17 10.62 -1.66
N TYR A 156 21.50 10.60 -0.49
CA TYR A 156 20.89 9.42 0.08
C TYR A 156 19.50 9.71 0.63
N LEU A 157 18.51 8.94 0.19
CA LEU A 157 17.16 9.02 0.69
C LEU A 157 16.92 7.99 1.81
N HIS A 158 16.75 8.49 3.03
CA HIS A 158 16.25 7.67 4.12
C HIS A 158 14.73 7.67 4.12
N ARG A 159 14.13 6.51 3.81
CA ARG A 159 12.67 6.33 3.82
C ARG A 159 12.15 6.29 5.24
N LEU A 160 11.07 7.04 5.50
CA LEU A 160 10.38 7.09 6.79
C LEU A 160 9.05 6.34 6.65
N THR A 161 9.03 5.09 7.11
CA THR A 161 7.82 4.25 7.09
C THR A 161 7.26 4.15 8.51
N PRO A 162 6.00 4.55 8.75
CA PRO A 162 5.40 4.41 10.08
C PRO A 162 5.21 2.94 10.44
N ALA A 163 5.25 2.62 11.73
CA ALA A 163 4.81 1.32 12.20
C ALA A 163 3.33 1.12 11.86
N ARG A 164 2.95 -0.08 11.43
CA ARG A 164 1.58 -0.39 11.07
C ARG A 164 0.68 -0.37 12.31
N ALA A 165 -0.45 0.33 12.25
CA ALA A 165 -1.36 0.43 13.38
C ALA A 165 -2.16 -0.86 13.61
N ASN A 166 -2.72 -1.00 14.82
CA ASN A 166 -3.39 -2.21 15.27
C ASN A 166 -4.87 -2.26 14.85
N ILE A 167 -5.43 -3.47 14.83
CA ILE A 167 -6.86 -3.71 14.71
C ILE A 167 -7.36 -4.28 16.02
N TYR A 168 -8.42 -3.67 16.56
CA TYR A 168 -9.05 -4.06 17.81
C TYR A 168 -10.51 -4.46 17.59
N ASP A 169 -11.01 -5.34 18.45
CA ASP A 169 -12.43 -5.58 18.57
C ASP A 169 -13.16 -4.40 19.25
N ARG A 170 -14.49 -4.48 19.39
CA ARG A 170 -15.30 -3.44 20.03
C ARG A 170 -14.95 -3.17 21.49
N ASN A 171 -14.30 -4.12 22.18
CA ASN A 171 -13.92 -4.07 23.59
C ASN A 171 -12.44 -3.70 23.79
N GLY A 172 -11.70 -3.40 22.70
CA GLY A 172 -10.28 -3.08 22.74
C GLY A 172 -9.36 -4.31 22.80
N GLN A 173 -9.88 -5.51 22.56
CA GLN A 173 -9.03 -6.70 22.45
C GLN A 173 -8.30 -6.69 21.11
N PRO A 174 -6.98 -6.94 21.07
CA PRO A 174 -6.24 -6.94 19.82
C PRO A 174 -6.62 -8.12 18.91
N LEU A 175 -6.92 -7.80 17.66
CA LEU A 175 -7.19 -8.75 16.57
C LEU A 175 -6.02 -8.87 15.62
N ALA A 176 -5.31 -7.76 15.39
CA ALA A 176 -4.04 -7.71 14.68
C ALA A 176 -3.15 -6.64 15.31
N MET A 177 -1.88 -6.95 15.54
CA MET A 177 -0.92 -6.04 16.16
C MET A 177 0.50 -6.38 15.73
N ASP A 178 1.41 -5.41 15.88
CA ASP A 178 2.82 -5.72 15.79
C ASP A 178 3.25 -6.57 16.96
N GLY A 179 4.01 -7.58 16.68
CA GLY A 179 4.55 -8.53 17.66
C GLY A 179 5.94 -8.99 17.26
N ALA A 180 6.42 -10.00 17.93
CA ALA A 180 7.64 -10.70 17.57
C ALA A 180 7.36 -12.19 17.37
N MET A 181 8.06 -12.77 16.44
CA MET A 181 8.20 -14.21 16.32
C MET A 181 9.63 -14.59 16.61
N VAL A 182 9.81 -15.70 17.27
CA VAL A 182 11.13 -16.20 17.59
C VAL A 182 11.44 -17.39 16.72
N THR A 183 12.39 -17.24 15.80
CA THR A 183 12.92 -18.33 15.02
C THR A 183 13.90 -19.11 15.88
N VAL A 184 13.58 -20.36 16.15
CA VAL A 184 14.51 -21.33 16.76
C VAL A 184 15.36 -21.90 15.65
N GLY A 185 16.66 -21.68 15.72
CA GLY A 185 17.61 -22.21 14.76
C GLY A 185 18.76 -22.95 15.44
N VAL A 186 19.54 -23.64 14.63
CA VAL A 186 20.70 -24.43 15.07
C VAL A 186 21.94 -23.97 14.34
N VAL A 187 23.06 -23.83 15.06
CA VAL A 187 24.39 -23.63 14.50
C VAL A 187 25.13 -24.98 14.62
N PRO A 188 25.30 -25.74 13.52
CA PRO A 188 25.76 -27.11 13.57
C PRO A 188 27.12 -27.34 14.29
N GLN A 189 28.07 -26.40 14.14
CA GLN A 189 29.39 -26.50 14.79
C GLN A 189 29.34 -26.37 16.32
N ASP A 190 28.29 -25.78 16.87
CA ASP A 190 28.16 -25.48 18.30
C ASP A 190 27.32 -26.54 19.02
N ILE A 191 26.89 -27.62 18.32
CA ILE A 191 26.18 -28.75 18.90
C ILE A 191 27.16 -29.63 19.67
N GLU A 192 26.97 -29.76 21.00
CA GLU A 192 27.77 -30.63 21.85
C GLU A 192 27.15 -32.02 21.99
N ASP A 193 25.82 -32.10 22.18
CA ASP A 193 25.09 -33.39 22.28
C ASP A 193 23.87 -33.35 21.34
N GLU A 194 24.06 -33.97 20.17
CA GLU A 194 23.01 -33.99 19.12
C GLU A 194 21.75 -34.74 19.59
N ASN A 195 21.87 -35.80 20.37
CA ASN A 195 20.74 -36.58 20.82
C ASN A 195 19.89 -35.78 21.84
N ALA A 196 20.54 -35.08 22.76
CA ALA A 196 19.86 -34.24 23.73
C ALA A 196 19.17 -33.05 23.04
N LEU A 197 19.85 -32.41 22.10
CA LEU A 197 19.31 -31.31 21.29
C LEU A 197 18.07 -31.76 20.50
N LEU A 198 18.17 -32.85 19.74
CA LEU A 198 17.07 -33.36 18.93
C LEU A 198 15.85 -33.80 19.77
N ALA A 199 16.11 -34.46 20.93
CA ALA A 199 15.04 -34.87 21.83
C ALA A 199 14.27 -33.67 22.39
N GLU A 200 14.94 -32.60 22.83
CA GLU A 200 14.32 -31.44 23.42
C GLU A 200 13.66 -30.55 22.37
N LEU A 201 14.32 -30.32 21.23
CA LEU A 201 13.70 -29.58 20.11
C LEU A 201 12.45 -30.30 19.59
N SER A 202 12.51 -31.64 19.46
CA SER A 202 11.33 -32.43 19.03
C SER A 202 10.16 -32.25 19.99
N ARG A 203 10.44 -32.24 21.30
CA ARG A 203 9.40 -32.01 22.34
C ARG A 203 8.81 -30.60 22.29
N ILE A 204 9.65 -29.56 22.18
CA ILE A 204 9.22 -28.17 22.21
C ILE A 204 8.50 -27.80 20.91
N LEU A 205 9.09 -28.17 19.77
CA LEU A 205 8.59 -27.77 18.44
C LEU A 205 7.51 -28.72 17.90
N ASN A 206 7.22 -29.82 18.60
CA ASN A 206 6.32 -30.88 18.13
C ASN A 206 6.65 -31.36 16.69
N MET A 207 7.96 -31.46 16.39
CA MET A 207 8.50 -31.92 15.11
C MET A 207 9.21 -33.25 15.27
N SER A 208 9.24 -34.07 14.21
CA SER A 208 10.07 -35.27 14.18
C SER A 208 11.56 -34.93 14.29
N TRP A 209 12.31 -35.63 15.13
CA TRP A 209 13.75 -35.43 15.23
C TRP A 209 14.48 -35.65 13.89
N LEU A 210 13.97 -36.55 13.03
CA LEU A 210 14.52 -36.77 11.68
C LEU A 210 14.34 -35.53 10.80
N ASP A 211 13.17 -34.87 10.87
CA ASP A 211 12.91 -33.67 10.10
C ASP A 211 13.78 -32.52 10.57
N ILE A 212 13.95 -32.35 11.88
CA ILE A 212 14.85 -31.36 12.47
C ILE A 212 16.27 -31.58 11.97
N GLN A 213 16.80 -32.83 12.11
CA GLN A 213 18.14 -33.18 11.68
C GLN A 213 18.36 -32.95 10.19
N ALA A 214 17.37 -33.33 9.37
CA ALA A 214 17.44 -33.14 7.92
C ALA A 214 17.58 -31.64 7.49
N LEU A 215 17.10 -30.68 8.28
CA LEU A 215 17.23 -29.27 7.98
C LEU A 215 18.68 -28.78 8.01
N TYR A 216 19.45 -29.13 9.04
CA TYR A 216 20.81 -28.62 9.20
C TYR A 216 21.90 -29.58 8.66
N THR A 217 21.51 -30.78 8.24
CA THR A 217 22.44 -31.73 7.57
C THR A 217 22.33 -31.70 6.04
N LYS A 218 21.50 -30.78 5.47
CA LYS A 218 21.38 -30.65 4.02
C LYS A 218 22.72 -30.38 3.33
N PRO A 219 22.96 -30.94 2.12
CA PRO A 219 24.13 -30.60 1.34
C PRO A 219 24.24 -29.12 1.08
N GLY A 220 25.40 -28.52 1.40
CA GLY A 220 25.66 -27.10 1.22
C GLY A 220 25.52 -26.25 2.48
N VAL A 221 24.93 -26.76 3.55
CA VAL A 221 24.90 -26.06 4.86
C VAL A 221 26.33 -25.98 5.40
N GLN A 222 26.75 -24.76 5.78
CA GLN A 222 28.05 -24.56 6.42
C GLN A 222 27.93 -24.73 7.95
N PRO A 223 28.94 -25.30 8.63
CA PRO A 223 28.86 -25.58 10.07
C PRO A 223 28.58 -24.35 10.95
N HIS A 224 29.00 -23.16 10.52
CA HIS A 224 28.87 -21.93 11.27
C HIS A 224 27.59 -21.13 10.93
N TRP A 225 26.75 -21.65 10.03
CA TRP A 225 25.51 -20.95 9.67
C TRP A 225 24.42 -21.16 10.71
N PHE A 226 23.66 -20.12 10.96
CA PHE A 226 22.35 -20.23 11.60
C PHE A 226 21.37 -20.92 10.65
N VAL A 227 20.93 -22.13 11.02
CA VAL A 227 19.94 -22.88 10.23
C VAL A 227 18.60 -22.79 10.94
N PRO A 228 17.59 -22.10 10.37
CA PRO A 228 16.27 -22.02 10.97
C PRO A 228 15.59 -23.38 10.98
N ILE A 229 15.01 -23.74 12.11
CA ILE A 229 14.30 -25.01 12.32
C ILE A 229 12.78 -24.78 12.35
N ALA A 230 12.31 -23.86 13.22
CA ALA A 230 10.90 -23.54 13.35
C ALA A 230 10.72 -22.15 13.95
N ASN A 231 9.50 -21.62 13.78
CA ASN A 231 9.09 -20.37 14.37
C ASN A 231 8.15 -20.64 15.56
N LEU A 232 8.38 -19.96 16.66
CA LEU A 232 7.51 -19.91 17.82
C LEU A 232 6.90 -18.53 17.95
N SER A 233 5.65 -18.45 18.40
CA SER A 233 5.10 -17.19 18.89
C SER A 233 5.97 -16.67 20.05
N PHE A 234 5.92 -15.35 20.29
CA PHE A 234 6.67 -14.77 21.39
C PHE A 234 6.27 -15.39 22.74
N GLU A 235 5.01 -15.72 22.96
CA GLU A 235 4.50 -16.34 24.17
C GLU A 235 4.99 -17.78 24.36
N GLU A 236 5.01 -18.58 23.29
CA GLU A 236 5.58 -19.91 23.28
C GLU A 236 7.09 -19.90 23.51
N SER A 237 7.79 -18.92 22.95
CA SER A 237 9.23 -18.76 23.16
C SER A 237 9.56 -18.43 24.62
N LEU A 238 8.82 -17.51 25.25
CA LEU A 238 8.98 -17.16 26.67
C LEU A 238 8.78 -18.37 27.58
N THR A 239 7.82 -19.24 27.24
CA THR A 239 7.55 -20.46 28.01
C THR A 239 8.71 -21.47 27.94
N ASN A 240 9.45 -21.48 26.83
CA ASN A 240 10.49 -22.47 26.55
C ASN A 240 11.91 -21.89 26.52
N VAL A 241 12.08 -20.58 26.78
CA VAL A 241 13.36 -19.86 26.62
C VAL A 241 14.50 -20.51 27.40
N GLU A 242 14.30 -20.83 28.67
CA GLU A 242 15.34 -21.46 29.52
C GLU A 242 15.77 -22.83 28.95
N ALA A 243 14.82 -23.62 28.47
CA ALA A 243 15.12 -24.93 27.89
C ALA A 243 15.87 -24.78 26.56
N LEU A 244 15.44 -23.85 25.70
CA LEU A 244 16.08 -23.61 24.40
C LEU A 244 17.48 -23.02 24.54
N GLU A 245 17.67 -22.02 25.40
CA GLU A 245 18.97 -21.37 25.62
C GLU A 245 19.96 -22.30 26.34
N SER A 246 19.49 -23.32 27.07
CA SER A 246 20.36 -24.30 27.71
C SER A 246 20.96 -25.31 26.74
N LEU A 247 20.51 -25.37 25.49
CA LEU A 247 20.98 -26.33 24.50
C LEU A 247 22.13 -25.73 23.67
N PRO A 248 23.36 -26.25 23.81
CA PRO A 248 24.48 -25.82 22.97
C PRO A 248 24.16 -26.02 21.47
N GLY A 249 24.39 -24.98 20.70
CA GLY A 249 24.09 -24.97 19.26
C GLY A 249 22.69 -24.46 18.91
N VAL A 250 21.80 -24.26 19.88
CA VAL A 250 20.52 -23.58 19.63
C VAL A 250 20.74 -22.07 19.71
N MET A 251 20.12 -21.37 18.77
CA MET A 251 20.09 -19.89 18.71
C MET A 251 18.68 -19.41 18.47
N LEU A 252 18.28 -18.36 19.20
CA LEU A 252 16.97 -17.71 19.06
C LEU A 252 17.14 -16.39 18.34
N GLN A 253 16.35 -16.15 17.30
CA GLN A 253 16.35 -14.91 16.55
C GLN A 253 14.95 -14.29 16.58
N GLU A 254 14.81 -13.13 17.22
CA GLU A 254 13.56 -12.37 17.18
C GLU A 254 13.42 -11.64 15.85
N THR A 255 12.26 -11.79 15.24
CA THR A 255 11.88 -11.06 14.02
C THR A 255 10.57 -10.31 14.28
N PRO A 256 10.54 -8.98 14.10
CA PRO A 256 9.30 -8.23 14.16
C PRO A 256 8.34 -8.74 13.09
N VAL A 257 7.12 -9.08 13.48
CA VAL A 257 6.10 -9.59 12.55
C VAL A 257 4.73 -9.09 12.94
N ARG A 258 3.82 -9.05 11.97
CA ARG A 258 2.40 -8.86 12.25
C ARG A 258 1.83 -10.10 12.90
N THR A 259 1.21 -9.96 14.05
CA THR A 259 0.60 -11.06 14.80
C THR A 259 -0.91 -10.93 14.87
N TYR A 260 -1.59 -12.06 14.90
CA TYR A 260 -3.04 -12.19 14.96
C TYR A 260 -3.41 -13.02 16.19
N PRO A 261 -3.57 -12.39 17.38
CA PRO A 261 -3.71 -13.09 18.66
C PRO A 261 -4.91 -14.04 18.75
N GLN A 262 -5.94 -13.83 17.91
CA GLN A 262 -7.12 -14.70 17.85
C GLN A 262 -6.96 -15.87 16.88
N GLY A 263 -5.82 -15.99 16.21
CA GLY A 263 -5.51 -17.06 15.27
C GLY A 263 -6.61 -17.27 14.23
N SER A 264 -6.99 -18.52 14.01
CA SER A 264 -8.02 -18.88 13.02
C SER A 264 -9.43 -18.38 13.36
N LEU A 265 -9.67 -17.88 14.57
CA LEU A 265 -11.00 -17.46 15.02
C LEU A 265 -11.58 -16.30 14.20
N ALA A 266 -10.74 -15.35 13.83
CA ALA A 266 -11.14 -14.14 13.12
C ALA A 266 -10.43 -13.97 11.75
N GLY A 267 -9.72 -14.98 11.27
CA GLY A 267 -8.86 -14.90 10.09
C GLY A 267 -9.54 -14.34 8.84
N HIS A 268 -10.78 -14.72 8.56
CA HIS A 268 -11.53 -14.21 7.40
C HIS A 268 -11.99 -12.75 7.53
N VAL A 269 -12.21 -12.29 8.76
CA VAL A 269 -12.59 -10.89 9.02
C VAL A 269 -11.36 -9.99 8.96
N ILE A 270 -10.30 -10.39 9.64
CA ILE A 270 -9.07 -9.59 9.77
C ILE A 270 -8.23 -9.65 8.50
N GLY A 271 -8.07 -10.84 7.93
CA GLY A 271 -7.17 -11.05 6.80
C GLY A 271 -5.73 -11.27 7.25
N TYR A 272 -4.79 -11.01 6.36
CA TYR A 272 -3.35 -11.16 6.57
C TYR A 272 -2.56 -10.21 5.68
N LEU A 273 -1.28 -10.02 6.01
CA LEU A 273 -0.31 -9.27 5.20
C LEU A 273 0.42 -10.22 4.25
N GLY A 274 0.73 -9.71 3.07
CA GLY A 274 1.60 -10.37 2.12
C GLY A 274 2.43 -9.37 1.34
N GLU A 275 3.48 -9.83 0.70
CA GLU A 275 4.35 -9.01 -0.12
C GLU A 275 3.57 -8.36 -1.28
N ILE A 276 3.89 -7.11 -1.58
CA ILE A 276 3.31 -6.37 -2.70
C ILE A 276 3.69 -7.05 -4.02
N SER A 277 2.71 -7.26 -4.90
CA SER A 277 2.98 -7.77 -6.26
C SER A 277 3.41 -6.65 -7.19
N GLY A 278 4.06 -6.98 -8.31
CA GLY A 278 4.45 -5.98 -9.31
C GLY A 278 3.27 -5.18 -9.88
N GLU A 279 2.09 -5.81 -10.03
CA GLU A 279 0.88 -5.11 -10.48
C GLU A 279 0.36 -4.12 -9.44
N GLU A 280 0.41 -4.48 -8.16
CA GLU A 280 0.01 -3.61 -7.05
C GLU A 280 1.03 -2.50 -6.85
N LEU A 281 2.32 -2.79 -6.99
CA LEU A 281 3.39 -1.81 -6.91
C LEU A 281 3.20 -0.70 -7.94
N ALA A 282 2.92 -1.04 -9.20
CA ALA A 282 2.65 -0.05 -10.25
C ALA A 282 1.48 0.91 -9.93
N LEU A 283 0.55 0.51 -9.04
CA LEU A 283 -0.55 1.35 -8.58
C LEU A 283 -0.21 2.16 -7.32
N LEU A 284 0.75 1.69 -6.52
CA LEU A 284 1.04 2.21 -5.19
C LEU A 284 2.42 2.89 -5.07
N GLU A 285 3.28 2.79 -6.09
CA GLU A 285 4.60 3.44 -6.09
C GLU A 285 4.49 4.97 -5.90
N SER A 286 3.45 5.60 -6.48
CA SER A 286 3.16 7.02 -6.27
C SER A 286 2.78 7.37 -4.82
N GLN A 287 2.52 6.38 -3.98
CA GLN A 287 2.29 6.51 -2.54
C GLN A 287 3.52 6.11 -1.72
N GLY A 288 4.65 5.89 -2.38
CA GLY A 288 5.93 5.57 -1.76
C GLY A 288 6.13 4.09 -1.40
N TYR A 289 5.28 3.17 -1.91
CA TYR A 289 5.55 1.74 -1.79
C TYR A 289 6.69 1.31 -2.69
N ILE A 290 7.42 0.28 -2.25
CA ILE A 290 8.54 -0.33 -2.98
C ILE A 290 8.41 -1.86 -2.98
N GLU A 291 9.18 -2.49 -3.84
CA GLU A 291 9.34 -3.95 -3.82
C GLU A 291 9.77 -4.43 -2.43
N GLY A 292 9.15 -5.52 -1.97
CA GLY A 292 9.37 -6.05 -0.62
C GLY A 292 8.49 -5.42 0.47
N ASP A 293 7.70 -4.37 0.20
CA ASP A 293 6.73 -3.87 1.17
C ASP A 293 5.60 -4.89 1.39
N ALA A 294 5.09 -4.93 2.63
CA ALA A 294 3.92 -5.73 2.98
C ALA A 294 2.64 -4.90 2.89
N ILE A 295 1.59 -5.49 2.29
CA ILE A 295 0.25 -4.89 2.20
C ILE A 295 -0.82 -5.86 2.68
N GLY A 296 -2.00 -5.34 3.04
CA GLY A 296 -3.16 -6.15 3.37
C GLY A 296 -3.70 -6.91 2.17
N ARG A 297 -3.78 -8.25 2.24
CA ARG A 297 -4.21 -9.10 1.12
C ARG A 297 -5.73 -9.28 1.08
N VAL A 298 -6.36 -9.42 2.21
CA VAL A 298 -7.82 -9.63 2.37
C VAL A 298 -8.31 -9.02 3.68
N GLY A 299 -9.62 -9.00 3.90
CA GLY A 299 -10.24 -8.59 5.17
C GLY A 299 -10.00 -7.14 5.56
N LEU A 300 -9.98 -6.87 6.87
CA LEU A 300 -9.74 -5.54 7.42
C LEU A 300 -8.32 -5.05 7.17
N GLU A 301 -7.34 -5.93 7.08
CA GLU A 301 -5.96 -5.56 6.69
C GLU A 301 -5.94 -4.89 5.32
N ARG A 302 -6.66 -5.44 4.32
CA ARG A 302 -6.74 -4.85 2.98
C ARG A 302 -7.63 -3.61 2.94
N TRP A 303 -8.81 -3.69 3.52
CA TRP A 303 -9.74 -2.56 3.52
C TRP A 303 -9.17 -1.34 4.24
N GLY A 304 -8.45 -1.60 5.34
CA GLY A 304 -7.88 -0.58 6.20
C GLY A 304 -6.48 -0.11 5.82
N GLU A 305 -5.90 -0.53 4.68
CA GLU A 305 -4.51 -0.26 4.29
C GLU A 305 -4.14 1.22 4.47
N THR A 306 -4.96 2.14 3.94
CA THR A 306 -4.72 3.59 4.03
C THR A 306 -4.73 4.16 5.44
N TYR A 307 -5.38 3.48 6.40
CA TYR A 307 -5.37 3.86 7.81
C TYR A 307 -4.23 3.19 8.55
N LEU A 308 -4.07 1.88 8.34
CA LEU A 308 -3.15 1.03 9.08
C LEU A 308 -1.69 1.27 8.71
N ALA A 309 -1.39 1.49 7.43
CA ALA A 309 -0.02 1.73 6.97
C ALA A 309 0.48 3.15 7.24
N GLY A 310 -0.41 4.14 7.37
CA GLY A 310 -0.05 5.55 7.40
C GLY A 310 0.54 6.03 6.08
N GLY A 311 1.00 7.28 6.04
CA GLY A 311 1.68 7.84 4.86
C GLY A 311 3.19 7.78 5.01
N ARG A 312 3.87 7.37 3.96
CA ARG A 312 5.33 7.33 3.92
C ARG A 312 5.90 8.73 3.78
N GLY A 313 7.07 8.95 4.34
CA GLY A 313 7.85 10.17 4.20
C GLY A 313 9.30 9.84 3.83
N GLY A 314 10.15 10.87 3.82
CA GLY A 314 11.56 10.70 3.52
C GLY A 314 12.43 11.80 4.10
N ARG A 315 13.71 11.50 4.27
CA ARG A 315 14.76 12.47 4.54
C ARG A 315 15.84 12.33 3.46
N LEU A 316 16.01 13.36 2.66
CA LEU A 316 17.08 13.45 1.68
C LEU A 316 18.29 14.10 2.33
N SER A 317 19.40 13.43 2.31
CA SER A 317 20.63 13.86 2.97
C SER A 317 21.84 13.72 2.04
N ILE A 318 22.85 14.52 2.31
CA ILE A 318 24.18 14.34 1.74
C ILE A 318 24.99 13.55 2.76
N VAL A 319 25.61 12.48 2.30
CA VAL A 319 26.41 11.58 3.13
C VAL A 319 27.79 11.35 2.52
N THR A 320 28.76 11.04 3.36
CA THR A 320 30.06 10.56 2.88
C THR A 320 29.95 9.15 2.32
N PRO A 321 30.91 8.63 1.55
CA PRO A 321 30.96 7.22 1.12
C PRO A 321 30.95 6.22 2.27
N SER A 322 31.31 6.63 3.49
CA SER A 322 31.21 5.81 4.70
C SER A 322 29.84 5.87 5.38
N GLY A 323 28.90 6.67 4.85
CA GLY A 323 27.54 6.82 5.39
C GLY A 323 27.41 7.87 6.50
N GLU A 324 28.45 8.69 6.76
CA GLU A 324 28.38 9.77 7.74
C GLU A 324 27.59 10.95 7.17
N LEU A 325 26.67 11.51 7.96
CA LEU A 325 25.84 12.65 7.58
C LEU A 325 26.69 13.92 7.43
N VAL A 326 26.61 14.54 6.25
CA VAL A 326 27.20 15.84 5.96
C VAL A 326 26.16 16.95 6.10
N ASP A 327 25.00 16.79 5.46
CA ASP A 327 23.89 17.76 5.50
C ASP A 327 22.55 17.08 5.27
N THR A 328 21.47 17.73 5.70
CA THR A 328 20.09 17.33 5.41
C THR A 328 19.47 18.36 4.46
N ILE A 329 19.17 17.94 3.25
CA ILE A 329 18.57 18.79 2.21
C ILE A 329 17.10 19.08 2.54
N VAL A 330 16.33 18.02 2.79
CA VAL A 330 14.92 18.11 3.13
C VAL A 330 14.47 16.89 3.94
N GLU A 331 13.52 17.12 4.85
CA GLU A 331 12.82 16.05 5.57
C GLU A 331 11.32 16.27 5.47
N TYR A 332 10.61 15.26 4.99
CA TYR A 332 9.16 15.22 4.96
C TYR A 332 8.69 14.08 5.89
N PRO A 333 7.99 14.40 6.98
CA PRO A 333 7.67 13.42 7.98
C PRO A 333 6.65 12.41 7.47
N ALA A 334 6.78 11.16 7.91
CA ALA A 334 5.76 10.15 7.70
C ALA A 334 4.46 10.54 8.41
N THR A 335 3.32 10.27 7.78
CA THR A 335 2.01 10.48 8.40
C THR A 335 1.67 9.31 9.31
N GLN A 336 1.28 9.61 10.56
CA GLN A 336 0.99 8.60 11.56
C GLN A 336 -0.10 7.63 11.11
N SER A 337 0.14 6.35 11.29
CA SER A 337 -0.83 5.26 11.12
C SER A 337 -1.97 5.35 12.17
N ARG A 338 -3.15 4.81 11.84
CA ARG A 338 -4.34 4.88 12.70
C ARG A 338 -4.93 3.51 12.93
N SER A 339 -5.14 3.15 14.19
CA SER A 339 -5.77 1.90 14.58
C SER A 339 -7.24 1.85 14.19
N ILE A 340 -7.72 0.65 13.89
CA ILE A 340 -9.11 0.36 13.57
C ILE A 340 -9.76 -0.33 14.76
N TYR A 341 -10.91 0.17 15.19
CA TYR A 341 -11.81 -0.51 16.13
C TYR A 341 -13.02 -0.99 15.33
N CYS A 342 -13.18 -2.30 15.23
CA CYS A 342 -14.30 -2.89 14.52
C CYS A 342 -15.45 -3.27 15.47
N THR A 343 -16.61 -3.64 14.91
CA THR A 343 -17.79 -4.00 15.69
C THR A 343 -17.78 -5.44 16.18
N ILE A 344 -16.81 -6.25 15.77
CA ILE A 344 -16.67 -7.63 16.21
C ILE A 344 -16.49 -7.69 17.73
N ASP A 345 -17.22 -8.60 18.37
CA ASP A 345 -17.03 -9.00 19.74
C ASP A 345 -16.34 -10.36 19.77
N THR A 346 -15.10 -10.39 20.25
CA THR A 346 -14.27 -11.61 20.26
C THR A 346 -14.92 -12.77 21.01
N ALA A 347 -15.68 -12.49 22.08
CA ALA A 347 -16.37 -13.53 22.82
C ALA A 347 -17.53 -14.13 22.01
N LEU A 348 -18.33 -13.30 21.33
CA LEU A 348 -19.37 -13.77 20.42
C LEU A 348 -18.79 -14.48 19.19
N GLN A 349 -17.70 -13.98 18.64
CA GLN A 349 -16.98 -14.60 17.53
C GLN A 349 -16.55 -16.03 17.88
N LYS A 350 -16.04 -16.22 19.10
CA LYS A 350 -15.66 -17.53 19.62
C LYS A 350 -16.86 -18.47 19.71
N VAL A 351 -17.95 -18.01 20.33
CA VAL A 351 -19.19 -18.80 20.47
C VAL A 351 -19.76 -19.17 19.09
N ALA A 352 -19.78 -18.21 18.14
CA ALA A 352 -20.24 -18.47 16.78
C ALA A 352 -19.37 -19.53 16.06
N GLY A 353 -18.05 -19.45 16.22
CA GLY A 353 -17.11 -20.42 15.67
C GLY A 353 -17.25 -21.82 16.30
N GLU A 354 -17.46 -21.89 17.62
CA GLU A 354 -17.70 -23.14 18.34
C GLU A 354 -19.04 -23.77 17.95
N ALA A 355 -20.09 -22.95 17.80
CA ALA A 355 -21.42 -23.43 17.36
C ALA A 355 -21.39 -23.94 15.92
N LEU A 356 -20.61 -23.37 15.03
CA LEU A 356 -20.40 -23.84 13.67
C LEU A 356 -19.66 -25.20 13.68
N GLY A 357 -18.73 -25.37 14.61
CA GLY A 357 -17.97 -26.61 14.80
C GLY A 357 -17.27 -27.04 13.51
N GLU A 358 -17.46 -28.28 13.09
CA GLU A 358 -16.89 -28.85 11.86
C GLU A 358 -17.82 -28.69 10.63
N HIS A 359 -18.98 -28.07 10.80
CA HIS A 359 -19.91 -27.85 9.67
C HIS A 359 -19.33 -26.83 8.69
N VAL A 360 -19.37 -27.15 7.41
CA VAL A 360 -18.98 -26.22 6.35
C VAL A 360 -20.07 -25.16 6.18
N GLY A 361 -19.74 -23.89 6.42
CA GLY A 361 -20.71 -22.82 6.35
C GLY A 361 -20.22 -21.52 7.02
N ALA A 362 -21.18 -20.68 7.40
CA ALA A 362 -20.93 -19.43 8.11
C ALA A 362 -22.01 -19.14 9.14
N VAL A 363 -21.63 -18.42 10.19
CA VAL A 363 -22.52 -17.81 11.19
C VAL A 363 -22.23 -16.31 11.23
N VAL A 364 -23.26 -15.48 11.06
CA VAL A 364 -23.18 -14.03 11.18
C VAL A 364 -24.15 -13.56 12.27
N VAL A 365 -23.65 -12.74 13.19
CA VAL A 365 -24.45 -12.15 14.27
C VAL A 365 -24.49 -10.64 14.05
N LEU A 366 -25.70 -10.10 13.96
CA LEU A 366 -25.96 -8.68 13.72
C LEU A 366 -26.73 -8.06 14.89
N ASP A 367 -26.43 -6.80 15.22
CA ASP A 367 -27.30 -5.96 16.03
C ASP A 367 -28.42 -5.42 15.12
N PRO A 368 -29.70 -5.79 15.36
CA PRO A 368 -30.80 -5.37 14.49
C PRO A 368 -31.14 -3.86 14.59
N ASN A 369 -30.62 -3.16 15.60
CA ASN A 369 -30.94 -1.74 15.82
C ASN A 369 -30.06 -0.80 14.99
N ASN A 370 -28.82 -1.20 14.72
CA ASN A 370 -27.83 -0.35 14.07
C ASN A 370 -27.08 -1.03 12.91
N GLY A 371 -27.27 -2.35 12.73
CA GLY A 371 -26.63 -3.12 11.67
C GLY A 371 -25.18 -3.53 11.95
N GLU A 372 -24.68 -3.32 13.16
CA GLU A 372 -23.33 -3.76 13.52
C GLU A 372 -23.16 -5.27 13.38
N VAL A 373 -22.06 -5.69 12.73
CA VAL A 373 -21.67 -7.11 12.67
C VAL A 373 -20.88 -7.44 13.92
N LEU A 374 -21.50 -8.18 14.84
CA LEU A 374 -20.92 -8.56 16.13
C LEU A 374 -20.06 -9.82 16.05
N ALA A 375 -20.39 -10.74 15.13
CA ALA A 375 -19.58 -11.89 14.81
C ALA A 375 -19.78 -12.33 13.36
N MET A 376 -18.71 -12.85 12.75
CA MET A 376 -18.70 -13.38 11.39
C MET A 376 -17.77 -14.60 11.36
N ALA A 377 -18.28 -15.77 11.66
CA ALA A 377 -17.52 -17.01 11.67
C ALA A 377 -17.71 -17.79 10.37
N THR A 378 -16.64 -18.35 9.84
CA THR A 378 -16.61 -19.19 8.65
C THR A 378 -15.85 -20.48 8.96
N ASN A 379 -16.30 -21.62 8.43
CA ASN A 379 -15.57 -22.89 8.51
C ASN A 379 -15.63 -23.62 7.14
N PRO A 380 -14.57 -24.27 6.65
CA PRO A 380 -13.21 -24.33 7.21
C PRO A 380 -12.56 -22.94 7.31
N ARG A 381 -11.62 -22.79 8.23
CA ARG A 381 -10.92 -21.55 8.54
C ARG A 381 -9.42 -21.74 8.41
N PHE A 382 -8.71 -20.65 8.33
CA PHE A 382 -7.25 -20.61 8.31
C PHE A 382 -6.73 -19.69 9.43
N ASP A 383 -5.50 -19.90 9.86
CA ASP A 383 -4.81 -19.01 10.78
C ASP A 383 -3.99 -17.98 9.99
N PRO A 384 -4.25 -16.67 10.12
CA PRO A 384 -3.46 -15.64 9.44
C PRO A 384 -1.98 -15.66 9.82
N ASN A 385 -1.62 -16.11 11.02
CA ASN A 385 -0.22 -16.21 11.43
C ASN A 385 0.59 -17.17 10.55
N GLU A 386 -0.05 -18.18 9.94
CA GLU A 386 0.59 -19.11 9.00
C GLU A 386 0.92 -18.48 7.64
N LEU A 387 0.32 -17.32 7.34
CA LEU A 387 0.48 -16.58 6.09
C LEU A 387 1.19 -15.23 6.30
N THR A 388 1.71 -14.99 7.49
CA THR A 388 2.34 -13.72 7.85
C THR A 388 3.57 -13.45 6.98
N TYR A 389 3.63 -12.22 6.45
CA TYR A 389 4.78 -11.74 5.70
C TYR A 389 6.10 -11.88 6.48
N GLY A 390 7.14 -12.33 5.80
CA GLY A 390 8.44 -12.64 6.41
C GLY A 390 8.56 -14.07 6.98
N LEU A 391 7.43 -14.78 7.11
CA LEU A 391 7.36 -16.17 7.59
C LEU A 391 6.63 -17.08 6.61
N PHE A 392 6.33 -16.55 5.42
CA PHE A 392 5.57 -17.23 4.39
C PHE A 392 6.22 -18.58 4.01
N ASP A 393 5.46 -19.65 4.17
CA ASP A 393 5.81 -20.99 3.71
C ASP A 393 4.99 -21.35 2.46
N ALA A 394 5.67 -21.48 1.33
CA ALA A 394 5.04 -21.85 0.06
C ALA A 394 4.30 -23.20 0.14
N THR A 395 4.80 -24.14 0.93
CA THR A 395 4.16 -25.46 1.13
C THR A 395 2.83 -25.30 1.88
N ARG A 396 2.80 -24.42 2.89
CA ARG A 396 1.58 -24.13 3.65
C ARG A 396 0.56 -23.40 2.79
N TRP A 397 1.01 -22.44 2.00
CA TRP A 397 0.15 -21.75 1.02
C TRP A 397 -0.46 -22.74 0.01
N GLU A 398 0.35 -23.63 -0.56
CA GLU A 398 -0.11 -24.65 -1.48
C GLU A 398 -1.16 -25.55 -0.83
N ALA A 399 -0.91 -26.02 0.40
CA ALA A 399 -1.85 -26.81 1.16
C ALA A 399 -3.19 -26.11 1.37
N LEU A 400 -3.18 -24.81 1.76
CA LEU A 400 -4.41 -24.04 1.98
C LEU A 400 -5.14 -23.69 0.68
N SER A 401 -4.40 -23.36 -0.38
CA SER A 401 -4.98 -22.90 -1.65
C SER A 401 -5.56 -24.04 -2.50
N THR A 402 -5.02 -25.26 -2.36
CA THR A 402 -5.46 -26.47 -3.07
C THR A 402 -6.43 -27.34 -2.26
N ASP A 403 -6.66 -27.02 -0.99
CA ASP A 403 -7.58 -27.78 -0.12
C ASP A 403 -9.01 -27.77 -0.68
N ALA A 404 -9.58 -28.98 -0.84
CA ALA A 404 -10.93 -29.15 -1.35
C ALA A 404 -12.01 -28.49 -0.45
N GLY A 405 -11.72 -28.31 0.84
CA GLY A 405 -12.55 -27.59 1.80
C GLY A 405 -12.54 -26.07 1.59
N ARG A 406 -11.60 -25.54 0.80
CA ARG A 406 -11.45 -24.10 0.52
C ARG A 406 -11.42 -23.23 1.77
N PRO A 407 -10.42 -23.40 2.66
CA PRO A 407 -10.35 -22.67 3.93
C PRO A 407 -10.15 -21.16 3.76
N LEU A 408 -9.61 -20.69 2.62
CA LEU A 408 -9.40 -19.27 2.34
C LEU A 408 -10.68 -18.52 1.95
N VAL A 409 -11.78 -19.24 1.62
CA VAL A 409 -13.03 -18.59 1.21
C VAL A 409 -13.82 -18.08 2.42
N ASN A 410 -14.06 -16.78 2.48
CA ASN A 410 -14.98 -16.18 3.45
C ASN A 410 -16.44 -16.53 3.07
N ARG A 411 -16.98 -17.60 3.63
CA ARG A 411 -18.31 -18.10 3.29
C ARG A 411 -19.44 -17.17 3.73
N ALA A 412 -19.18 -16.29 4.68
CA ALA A 412 -20.17 -15.30 5.12
C ALA A 412 -20.41 -14.20 4.06
N THR A 413 -19.38 -13.87 3.25
CA THR A 413 -19.45 -12.78 2.26
C THR A 413 -19.36 -13.25 0.81
N GLN A 414 -18.77 -14.43 0.57
CA GLN A 414 -18.53 -14.97 -0.77
C GLN A 414 -19.33 -16.25 -1.05
N GLY A 415 -19.96 -16.84 -0.01
CA GLY A 415 -20.77 -18.04 -0.17
C GLY A 415 -22.12 -17.73 -0.79
N ALA A 416 -22.48 -18.46 -1.84
CA ALA A 416 -23.81 -18.42 -2.44
C ALA A 416 -24.57 -19.69 -2.03
N TYR A 417 -25.63 -19.50 -1.25
CA TYR A 417 -26.43 -20.60 -0.72
C TYR A 417 -27.88 -20.46 -1.16
N PRO A 418 -28.60 -21.60 -1.40
CA PRO A 418 -30.05 -21.57 -1.58
C PRO A 418 -30.71 -20.98 -0.33
N THR A 419 -31.45 -19.90 -0.51
CA THR A 419 -32.07 -19.15 0.59
C THR A 419 -33.14 -19.95 1.32
N GLY A 420 -33.77 -20.93 0.64
CA GLY A 420 -34.84 -21.71 1.21
C GLY A 420 -36.00 -20.84 1.70
N SER A 421 -36.58 -21.22 2.81
CA SER A 421 -37.78 -20.58 3.37
C SER A 421 -37.57 -19.16 3.91
N VAL A 422 -36.31 -18.69 4.11
CA VAL A 422 -36.09 -17.31 4.53
C VAL A 422 -36.43 -16.32 3.42
N PHE A 423 -36.35 -16.73 2.14
CA PHE A 423 -36.76 -15.91 1.00
C PHE A 423 -38.28 -15.63 0.98
N LYS A 424 -39.09 -16.38 1.70
CA LYS A 424 -40.53 -16.18 1.81
C LYS A 424 -40.90 -14.81 2.39
N VAL A 425 -40.04 -14.25 3.24
CA VAL A 425 -40.20 -12.89 3.77
C VAL A 425 -40.09 -11.85 2.64
N VAL A 426 -39.08 -12.00 1.77
CA VAL A 426 -38.90 -11.12 0.58
C VAL A 426 -40.13 -11.25 -0.33
N THR A 427 -40.54 -12.49 -0.66
CA THR A 427 -41.74 -12.71 -1.49
C THR A 427 -43.01 -12.12 -0.87
N ALA A 428 -43.13 -12.13 0.46
CA ALA A 428 -44.30 -11.56 1.15
C ALA A 428 -44.27 -10.00 1.04
N VAL A 429 -43.12 -9.36 1.22
CA VAL A 429 -42.98 -7.90 1.08
C VAL A 429 -43.28 -7.49 -0.37
N ALA A 430 -42.68 -8.15 -1.36
CA ALA A 430 -42.93 -7.88 -2.77
C ALA A 430 -44.41 -8.03 -3.12
N ALA A 431 -45.06 -9.05 -2.60
CA ALA A 431 -46.50 -9.28 -2.85
C ALA A 431 -47.36 -8.16 -2.26
N MET A 432 -47.10 -7.73 -1.03
CA MET A 432 -47.92 -6.73 -0.35
C MET A 432 -47.62 -5.31 -0.82
N GLU A 433 -46.37 -4.93 -0.97
CA GLU A 433 -45.96 -3.57 -1.33
C GLU A 433 -45.94 -3.34 -2.85
N GLY A 434 -45.34 -4.28 -3.60
CA GLY A 434 -45.19 -4.15 -5.05
C GLY A 434 -46.45 -4.48 -5.84
N ALA A 435 -47.16 -5.55 -5.46
CA ALA A 435 -48.38 -6.02 -6.16
C ALA A 435 -49.70 -5.73 -5.43
N GLY A 436 -49.65 -5.07 -4.28
CA GLY A 436 -50.84 -4.64 -3.53
C GLY A 436 -51.71 -5.78 -2.99
N PHE A 437 -51.16 -6.98 -2.77
CA PHE A 437 -51.88 -8.05 -2.13
C PHE A 437 -52.18 -7.73 -0.66
N SER A 438 -53.41 -8.03 -0.23
CA SER A 438 -53.81 -7.85 1.16
C SER A 438 -53.15 -8.90 2.06
N PRO A 439 -52.74 -8.54 3.30
CA PRO A 439 -52.30 -9.50 4.30
C PRO A 439 -53.29 -10.66 4.54
N GLN A 440 -54.60 -10.44 4.25
CA GLN A 440 -55.70 -11.42 4.35
C GLN A 440 -55.89 -12.24 3.07
N THR A 441 -55.08 -12.00 2.02
CA THR A 441 -55.09 -12.82 0.81
C THR A 441 -54.87 -14.27 1.18
N THR A 442 -55.78 -15.17 0.77
CA THR A 442 -55.72 -16.59 1.11
C THR A 442 -55.44 -17.45 -0.11
N VAL A 443 -54.65 -18.52 0.12
CA VAL A 443 -54.46 -19.65 -0.80
C VAL A 443 -54.81 -20.93 -0.08
N ASN A 444 -55.51 -21.82 -0.75
CA ASN A 444 -55.82 -23.13 -0.18
C ASN A 444 -54.65 -24.09 -0.41
N CYS A 445 -53.85 -24.33 0.62
CA CYS A 445 -52.72 -25.23 0.58
C CYS A 445 -53.21 -26.70 0.69
N THR A 446 -53.16 -27.42 -0.42
CA THR A 446 -53.55 -28.84 -0.53
C THR A 446 -52.36 -29.80 -0.34
N GLY A 447 -51.16 -29.29 -0.01
CA GLY A 447 -49.95 -30.11 0.11
C GLY A 447 -49.22 -30.36 -1.21
N SER A 448 -49.81 -29.94 -2.34
CA SER A 448 -49.19 -29.98 -3.66
C SER A 448 -49.57 -28.74 -4.47
N TRP A 449 -48.73 -28.39 -5.42
CA TRP A 449 -48.93 -27.24 -6.31
C TRP A 449 -48.50 -27.58 -7.73
N ALA A 450 -49.35 -27.23 -8.70
CA ALA A 450 -49.12 -27.47 -10.13
C ALA A 450 -49.37 -26.20 -10.97
N GLY A 451 -49.12 -25.00 -10.40
CA GLY A 451 -49.44 -23.71 -11.02
C GLY A 451 -48.82 -23.47 -12.38
N ILE A 452 -47.66 -24.06 -12.67
CA ILE A 452 -46.97 -23.94 -13.98
C ILE A 452 -47.19 -25.18 -14.87
N GLY A 453 -48.18 -26.04 -14.54
CA GLY A 453 -48.54 -27.19 -15.34
C GLY A 453 -48.36 -28.54 -14.64
N ALA A 454 -49.14 -29.54 -15.08
CA ALA A 454 -49.17 -30.86 -14.47
C ALA A 454 -47.84 -31.65 -14.52
N ALA A 455 -46.92 -31.28 -15.43
CA ALA A 455 -45.59 -31.88 -15.50
C ALA A 455 -44.65 -31.38 -14.39
N TRP A 456 -44.99 -30.29 -13.69
CA TRP A 456 -44.13 -29.58 -12.73
C TRP A 456 -44.76 -29.54 -11.33
N VAL A 457 -45.32 -30.67 -10.85
CA VAL A 457 -45.91 -30.75 -9.53
C VAL A 457 -44.83 -30.60 -8.46
N LYS A 458 -44.99 -29.60 -7.59
CA LYS A 458 -44.20 -29.38 -6.38
C LYS A 458 -45.02 -29.80 -5.15
N TYR A 459 -44.31 -30.12 -4.10
CA TYR A 459 -44.95 -30.61 -2.88
C TYR A 459 -44.49 -29.83 -1.68
N ASP A 460 -45.46 -29.40 -0.87
CA ASP A 460 -45.24 -28.85 0.46
C ASP A 460 -44.53 -29.86 1.37
N TRP A 461 -43.80 -29.37 2.35
CA TRP A 461 -43.25 -30.23 3.39
C TRP A 461 -44.35 -30.99 4.15
N LEU A 462 -45.53 -30.36 4.32
CA LEU A 462 -46.72 -31.00 4.85
C LEU A 462 -47.58 -31.51 3.68
N ARG A 463 -47.46 -32.79 3.35
CA ARG A 463 -48.15 -33.45 2.21
C ARG A 463 -49.67 -33.40 2.24
N THR A 464 -50.26 -33.29 3.44
CA THR A 464 -51.71 -33.14 3.62
C THR A 464 -52.21 -31.72 3.40
N GLY A 465 -51.28 -30.75 3.27
CA GLY A 465 -51.55 -29.34 3.14
C GLY A 465 -51.95 -28.66 4.46
N HIS A 466 -51.92 -27.33 4.42
CA HIS A 466 -52.23 -26.46 5.55
C HIS A 466 -53.70 -25.95 5.54
N GLY A 467 -54.46 -26.27 4.49
CA GLY A 467 -55.80 -25.72 4.25
C GLY A 467 -55.75 -24.23 3.84
N PRO A 468 -56.82 -23.47 4.10
CA PRO A 468 -56.85 -22.02 3.85
C PRO A 468 -55.78 -21.32 4.65
N THR A 469 -54.86 -20.63 3.97
CA THR A 469 -53.64 -20.05 4.54
C THR A 469 -53.53 -18.61 4.03
N ASP A 470 -53.41 -17.65 4.94
CA ASP A 470 -53.06 -16.25 4.68
C ASP A 470 -51.56 -16.01 4.83
N PHE A 471 -51.05 -14.79 4.54
CA PHE A 471 -49.61 -14.45 4.63
C PHE A 471 -49.00 -14.79 5.99
N ARG A 472 -49.68 -14.41 7.09
CA ARG A 472 -49.19 -14.67 8.44
C ARG A 472 -49.06 -16.17 8.70
N SER A 473 -50.13 -16.94 8.40
CA SER A 473 -50.15 -18.39 8.58
C SER A 473 -49.14 -19.07 7.67
N ALA A 474 -48.94 -18.55 6.44
CA ALA A 474 -47.98 -19.10 5.49
C ALA A 474 -46.53 -18.93 5.98
N ILE A 475 -46.16 -17.77 6.54
CA ILE A 475 -44.84 -17.55 7.11
C ILE A 475 -44.64 -18.45 8.35
N VAL A 476 -45.59 -18.44 9.31
CA VAL A 476 -45.51 -19.22 10.56
C VAL A 476 -45.36 -20.70 10.30
N ARG A 477 -46.10 -21.22 9.31
CA ARG A 477 -46.11 -22.65 8.95
C ARG A 477 -45.13 -22.99 7.84
N SER A 478 -44.42 -22.00 7.31
CA SER A 478 -43.52 -22.17 6.17
C SER A 478 -44.18 -22.86 4.97
N CYS A 479 -45.42 -22.47 4.64
CA CYS A 479 -46.19 -23.09 3.56
C CYS A 479 -45.61 -22.80 2.19
N ASP A 480 -45.06 -23.82 1.52
CA ASP A 480 -44.42 -23.68 0.20
C ASP A 480 -45.44 -23.38 -0.88
N VAL A 481 -46.61 -24.06 -0.84
CA VAL A 481 -47.68 -23.88 -1.83
C VAL A 481 -48.18 -22.44 -1.88
N PHE A 482 -48.32 -21.80 -0.72
CA PHE A 482 -48.70 -20.36 -0.67
C PHE A 482 -47.70 -19.48 -1.40
N PHE A 483 -46.40 -19.66 -1.12
CA PHE A 483 -45.39 -18.82 -1.67
C PHE A 483 -45.06 -19.11 -3.14
N TRP A 484 -45.18 -20.32 -3.61
CA TRP A 484 -45.14 -20.63 -5.05
C TRP A 484 -46.28 -19.97 -5.81
N GLU A 485 -47.46 -19.95 -5.23
CA GLU A 485 -48.63 -19.28 -5.81
C GLU A 485 -48.43 -17.75 -5.82
N MET A 486 -47.89 -17.16 -4.74
CA MET A 486 -47.56 -15.74 -4.70
C MET A 486 -46.51 -15.39 -5.71
N GLY A 487 -45.42 -16.16 -5.83
CA GLY A 487 -44.39 -15.94 -6.85
C GLY A 487 -44.93 -15.97 -8.28
N LEU A 488 -45.84 -16.94 -8.57
CA LEU A 488 -46.47 -16.97 -9.88
C LEU A 488 -47.35 -15.75 -10.13
N ARG A 489 -48.11 -15.29 -9.14
CA ARG A 489 -48.94 -14.10 -9.26
C ARG A 489 -48.16 -12.82 -9.39
N LEU A 490 -47.03 -12.70 -8.69
CA LEU A 490 -46.11 -11.57 -8.84
C LEU A 490 -45.56 -11.50 -10.26
N ASN A 491 -45.07 -12.61 -10.79
CA ASN A 491 -44.58 -12.69 -12.18
C ASN A 491 -45.68 -12.35 -13.20
N GLY A 492 -46.96 -12.57 -12.87
CA GLY A 492 -48.11 -12.19 -13.70
C GLY A 492 -48.48 -10.72 -13.62
N VAL A 493 -48.00 -9.98 -12.59
CA VAL A 493 -48.15 -8.52 -12.45
C VAL A 493 -46.98 -7.82 -13.15
N ASP A 494 -45.77 -8.18 -12.81
CA ASP A 494 -44.52 -7.68 -13.38
C ASP A 494 -43.45 -8.76 -13.20
N GLU A 495 -42.76 -9.14 -14.28
CA GLU A 495 -41.73 -10.21 -14.24
C GLU A 495 -40.47 -9.78 -13.48
N ASP A 496 -40.23 -8.48 -13.39
CA ASP A 496 -39.08 -7.89 -12.70
C ASP A 496 -39.37 -7.55 -11.23
N LEU A 497 -40.66 -7.59 -10.80
CA LEU A 497 -41.06 -7.14 -9.46
C LEU A 497 -40.37 -7.90 -8.32
N LEU A 498 -40.19 -9.21 -8.44
CA LEU A 498 -39.49 -9.99 -7.41
C LEU A 498 -37.97 -9.80 -7.39
N PRO A 499 -37.28 -9.64 -8.54
CA PRO A 499 -35.89 -9.27 -8.58
C PRO A 499 -35.57 -7.88 -8.01
N GLU A 500 -36.53 -6.94 -8.01
CA GLU A 500 -36.33 -5.60 -7.44
C GLU A 500 -36.26 -5.57 -5.91
N TYR A 501 -36.77 -6.60 -5.22
CA TYR A 501 -36.77 -6.77 -3.76
C TYR A 501 -35.67 -7.73 -3.30
#